data_e7d8fa318a1ab0e9d66216100da4ee84
#
_entry.id   e7d8fa318a1ab0e9d66216100da4ee84
#
_cell.length_a   1.000
_cell.length_b   1.000
_cell.length_c   1.000
_cell.angle_alpha   90.00
_cell.angle_beta   90.00
_cell.angle_gamma   90.00
#
_symmetry.space_group_name_H-M   'P 1'
#
loop_
_entity.id
_entity.type
_entity.pdbx_description
1 polymer ?
#
loop_
_entity_poly.entity_id
_entity_poly.type
_entity_poly.pdbx_seq_one_letter_code
_entity_poly.pdbx_strand_id
1 'polypeptide(L)'
;GIETAEDARTHYGVFSPTVTQLFPDGAVVNLYPSDFNEVPVMLAAAMKTDPPIIALHLTRPPITVPDRKALGIDCYTAAAKGAYLIRDFDGGKPRQGTIIVQGTISTSNVIKALPEINKRGLNVKIVAGVSPELFRLQDQAYQDRILPMADFIDSTVITNMSRRAMYD
;
A
#
# COMPACT_ATOMS: atom_id res chain seq x y z
N GLY A 1 17.77 1.38 -0.67
CA GLY A 1 16.42 0.86 -0.95
C GLY A 1 16.45 -0.44 -1.74
N ILE A 2 15.44 -1.25 -1.52
CA ILE A 2 15.31 -2.56 -2.18
C ILE A 2 14.85 -2.46 -3.64
N GLU A 3 14.50 -1.28 -4.11
CA GLU A 3 13.91 -1.03 -5.44
C GLU A 3 14.91 -0.40 -6.42
N THR A 4 16.18 -0.41 -6.11
CA THR A 4 17.19 0.18 -6.99
C THR A 4 17.99 -0.89 -7.70
N ALA A 5 17.87 -0.94 -9.02
CA ALA A 5 18.66 -1.85 -9.86
C ALA A 5 20.16 -1.49 -9.92
N GLU A 6 20.52 -0.27 -9.56
CA GLU A 6 21.86 0.29 -9.68
C GLU A 6 22.70 0.18 -8.41
N ASP A 7 22.09 -0.19 -7.28
CA ASP A 7 22.80 -0.30 -6.02
C ASP A 7 23.45 -1.69 -5.86
N ALA A 8 24.66 -1.69 -5.30
CA ALA A 8 25.32 -2.91 -4.91
C ALA A 8 24.54 -3.62 -3.77
N ARG A 9 24.75 -4.93 -3.60
CA ARG A 9 24.07 -5.75 -2.56
C ARG A 9 24.22 -5.17 -1.14
N THR A 10 25.31 -4.48 -0.87
CA THR A 10 25.58 -3.84 0.44
C THR A 10 24.67 -2.64 0.72
N HIS A 11 24.02 -2.07 -0.31
CA HIS A 11 23.10 -0.97 -0.19
C HIS A 11 21.63 -1.41 -0.19
N TYR A 12 21.36 -2.70 -0.36
CA TYR A 12 20.01 -3.21 -0.29
C TYR A 12 19.52 -3.28 1.16
N GLY A 13 18.52 -2.49 1.46
CA GLY A 13 17.80 -2.57 2.71
C GLY A 13 16.76 -3.71 2.74
N VAL A 14 17.09 -4.90 2.18
CA VAL A 14 16.13 -6.02 2.09
C VAL A 14 15.61 -6.43 3.47
N PHE A 15 16.44 -6.32 4.50
CA PHE A 15 16.08 -6.67 5.87
C PHE A 15 15.49 -5.50 6.66
N SER A 16 15.71 -4.26 6.23
CA SER A 16 15.27 -3.07 6.98
C SER A 16 13.76 -3.05 7.24
N PRO A 17 12.89 -3.32 6.26
CA PRO A 17 11.45 -3.40 6.51
C PRO A 17 11.05 -4.54 7.44
N THR A 18 11.82 -5.63 7.46
CA THR A 18 11.58 -6.77 8.36
C THR A 18 12.03 -6.46 9.79
N VAL A 19 13.11 -5.69 9.95
CA VAL A 19 13.61 -5.30 11.28
C VAL A 19 12.56 -4.48 12.04
N THR A 20 11.88 -3.57 11.36
CA THR A 20 10.85 -2.73 12.01
C THR A 20 9.65 -3.53 12.50
N GLN A 21 9.43 -4.74 11.98
CA GLN A 21 8.39 -5.67 12.44
C GLN A 21 8.80 -6.55 13.62
N LEU A 22 10.07 -6.49 14.03
CA LEU A 22 10.56 -7.22 15.22
C LEU A 22 10.36 -6.42 16.51
N PHE A 23 9.92 -5.18 16.41
CA PHE A 23 9.58 -4.36 17.57
C PHE A 23 8.20 -4.75 18.12
N PRO A 24 7.97 -4.52 19.42
CA PRO A 24 6.64 -4.73 20.01
C PRO A 24 5.55 -3.93 19.29
N ASP A 25 4.32 -4.44 19.28
CA ASP A 25 3.16 -3.74 18.75
C ASP A 25 3.03 -2.35 19.34
N GLY A 26 2.73 -1.37 18.49
CA GLY A 26 2.63 0.04 18.87
C GLY A 26 3.97 0.79 18.98
N ALA A 27 5.11 0.10 18.90
CA ALA A 27 6.42 0.77 18.96
C ALA A 27 6.84 1.41 17.64
N VAL A 28 6.35 0.90 16.52
CA VAL A 28 6.70 1.38 15.17
C VAL A 28 5.45 1.59 14.35
N VAL A 29 5.39 2.71 13.63
CA VAL A 29 4.45 2.91 12.52
C VAL A 29 5.24 2.87 11.22
N ASN A 30 4.95 1.87 10.39
CA ASN A 30 5.57 1.71 9.07
C ASN A 30 4.75 2.43 8.00
N LEU A 31 5.42 3.23 7.17
CA LEU A 31 4.82 4.00 6.09
C LEU A 31 5.43 3.60 4.75
N TYR A 32 4.60 3.12 3.81
CA TYR A 32 4.98 2.65 2.47
C TYR A 32 4.25 3.49 1.41
N PRO A 33 4.56 4.78 1.22
CA PRO A 33 3.81 5.63 0.32
C PRO A 33 3.82 5.10 -1.12
N SER A 34 2.68 5.20 -1.78
CA SER A 34 2.52 4.79 -3.18
C SER A 34 3.07 5.84 -4.14
N ASP A 35 3.01 7.10 -3.76
CA ASP A 35 3.62 8.22 -4.48
C ASP A 35 4.03 9.35 -3.53
N PHE A 36 4.68 10.35 -4.09
CA PHE A 36 5.29 11.45 -3.34
C PHE A 36 4.27 12.30 -2.57
N ASN A 37 3.05 12.47 -3.10
CA ASN A 37 2.03 13.30 -2.46
C ASN A 37 1.50 12.70 -1.16
N GLU A 38 1.65 11.39 -0.95
CA GLU A 38 1.22 10.70 0.26
C GLU A 38 2.13 10.94 1.46
N VAL A 39 3.43 11.23 1.21
CA VAL A 39 4.44 11.32 2.27
C VAL A 39 4.03 12.31 3.38
N PRO A 40 3.68 13.58 3.10
CA PRO A 40 3.35 14.52 4.16
C PRO A 40 2.07 14.15 4.93
N VAL A 41 1.06 13.59 4.25
CA VAL A 41 -0.20 13.25 4.91
C VAL A 41 -0.07 12.00 5.78
N MET A 42 0.74 11.03 5.36
CA MET A 42 1.03 9.83 6.14
C MET A 42 1.90 10.16 7.36
N LEU A 43 2.94 10.97 7.19
CA LEU A 43 3.77 11.44 8.31
C LEU A 43 2.94 12.19 9.34
N ALA A 44 2.09 13.12 8.89
CA ALA A 44 1.20 13.86 9.80
C ALA A 44 0.22 12.94 10.55
N ALA A 45 -0.28 11.89 9.90
CA ALA A 45 -1.15 10.89 10.54
C ALA A 45 -0.36 10.06 11.57
N ALA A 46 0.82 9.56 11.20
CA ALA A 46 1.66 8.77 12.10
C ALA A 46 2.11 9.57 13.32
N MET A 47 2.51 10.83 13.16
CA MET A 47 2.91 11.70 14.28
C MET A 47 1.78 11.93 15.30
N LYS A 48 0.51 11.88 14.87
CA LYS A 48 -0.64 11.99 15.78
C LYS A 48 -0.85 10.78 16.68
N THR A 49 -0.30 9.64 16.30
CA THR A 49 -0.38 8.41 17.12
C THR A 49 0.74 8.32 18.16
N ASP A 50 1.67 9.28 18.13
CA ASP A 50 2.81 9.42 19.07
C ASP A 50 3.62 8.12 19.27
N PRO A 51 4.00 7.40 18.21
CA PRO A 51 4.77 6.18 18.35
C PRO A 51 6.24 6.51 18.64
N PRO A 52 6.97 5.65 19.36
CA PRO A 52 8.43 5.81 19.54
C PRO A 52 9.21 5.90 18.23
N ILE A 53 8.75 5.21 17.19
CA ILE A 53 9.45 5.12 15.89
C ILE A 53 8.45 5.29 14.75
N ILE A 54 8.79 6.12 13.77
CA ILE A 54 8.14 6.17 12.45
C ILE A 54 9.14 5.71 11.42
N ALA A 55 8.85 4.62 10.72
CA ALA A 55 9.68 4.07 9.66
C ALA A 55 9.10 4.42 8.29
N LEU A 56 9.73 5.34 7.58
CA LEU A 56 9.34 5.78 6.24
C LEU A 56 10.17 5.05 5.17
N HIS A 57 9.49 4.20 4.37
CA HIS A 57 10.10 3.39 3.32
C HIS A 57 9.94 4.08 1.97
N LEU A 58 11.00 4.73 1.50
CA LEU A 58 11.03 5.46 0.23
C LEU A 58 11.77 4.68 -0.85
N THR A 59 11.36 4.88 -2.10
CA THR A 59 12.06 4.38 -3.28
C THR A 59 13.04 5.40 -3.84
N ARG A 60 14.10 4.94 -4.52
CA ARG A 60 15.05 5.81 -5.24
C ARG A 60 14.67 6.03 -6.71
N PRO A 61 14.19 5.00 -7.45
CA PRO A 61 13.79 5.22 -8.83
C PRO A 61 12.67 6.26 -8.94
N PRO A 62 12.72 7.15 -9.94
CA PRO A 62 11.64 8.09 -10.18
C PRO A 62 10.39 7.36 -10.65
N ILE A 63 9.23 7.81 -10.21
CA ILE A 63 7.93 7.38 -10.70
C ILE A 63 7.15 8.57 -11.21
N THR A 64 6.25 8.31 -12.14
CA THR A 64 5.23 9.30 -12.51
C THR A 64 4.09 9.25 -11.50
N VAL A 65 3.77 10.40 -10.88
CA VAL A 65 2.60 10.51 -10.02
C VAL A 65 1.34 10.35 -10.88
N PRO A 66 0.43 9.41 -10.55
CA PRO A 66 -0.74 9.16 -11.37
C PRO A 66 -1.77 10.29 -11.25
N ASP A 67 -2.49 10.57 -12.34
CA ASP A 67 -3.72 11.36 -12.27
C ASP A 67 -4.84 10.52 -11.65
N ARG A 68 -4.91 10.55 -10.31
CA ARG A 68 -5.85 9.74 -9.52
C ARG A 68 -7.30 10.03 -9.88
N LYS A 69 -7.63 11.29 -10.17
CA LYS A 69 -8.98 11.69 -10.54
C LYS A 69 -9.40 11.06 -11.88
N ALA A 70 -8.55 11.15 -12.88
CA ALA A 70 -8.81 10.55 -14.19
C ALA A 70 -8.92 9.02 -14.13
N LEU A 71 -8.21 8.38 -13.20
CA LEU A 71 -8.20 6.93 -13.03
C LEU A 71 -9.25 6.42 -12.04
N GLY A 72 -9.99 7.28 -11.36
CA GLY A 72 -10.97 6.90 -10.34
C GLY A 72 -10.34 6.35 -9.06
N ILE A 73 -9.08 6.66 -8.80
CA ILE A 73 -8.35 6.25 -7.59
C ILE A 73 -8.69 7.20 -6.44
N ASP A 74 -8.80 6.69 -5.21
CA ASP A 74 -8.98 7.51 -4.01
C ASP A 74 -7.94 8.63 -3.94
N CYS A 75 -8.33 9.78 -3.37
CA CYS A 75 -7.42 10.92 -3.18
C CYS A 75 -6.19 10.49 -2.34
N TYR A 76 -5.02 11.07 -2.62
CA TYR A 76 -3.78 10.80 -1.86
C TYR A 76 -3.93 11.03 -0.36
N THR A 77 -4.86 11.89 0.06
CA THR A 77 -5.16 12.12 1.48
C THR A 77 -5.71 10.88 2.19
N ALA A 78 -6.28 9.93 1.46
CA ALA A 78 -6.74 8.66 2.02
C ALA A 78 -5.58 7.79 2.55
N ALA A 79 -4.35 8.02 2.10
CA ALA A 79 -3.16 7.35 2.60
C ALA A 79 -2.91 7.60 4.10
N ALA A 80 -3.41 8.72 4.65
CA ALA A 80 -3.40 8.98 6.09
C ALA A 80 -4.15 7.92 6.91
N LYS A 81 -5.01 7.14 6.29
CA LYS A 81 -5.78 6.06 6.91
C LYS A 81 -5.14 4.68 6.78
N GLY A 82 -3.97 4.58 6.15
CA GLY A 82 -3.17 3.37 6.05
C GLY A 82 -3.52 2.42 4.91
N ALA A 83 -4.73 2.45 4.38
CA ALA A 83 -5.12 1.76 3.16
C ALA A 83 -6.22 2.53 2.42
N TYR A 84 -6.30 2.37 1.10
CA TYR A 84 -7.32 3.02 0.26
C TYR A 84 -7.56 2.24 -1.04
N LEU A 85 -8.64 2.58 -1.75
CA LEU A 85 -8.98 1.92 -3.01
C LEU A 85 -8.25 2.55 -4.20
N ILE A 86 -7.52 1.71 -4.94
CA ILE A 86 -7.08 2.01 -6.32
C ILE A 86 -8.23 1.67 -7.27
N ARG A 87 -8.95 0.57 -7.00
CA ARG A 87 -10.09 0.12 -7.77
C ARG A 87 -11.02 -0.71 -6.91
N ASP A 88 -12.31 -0.51 -7.02
CA ASP A 88 -13.31 -1.39 -6.42
C ASP A 88 -13.89 -2.36 -7.45
N PHE A 89 -14.65 -3.36 -6.98
CA PHE A 89 -15.42 -4.24 -7.84
C PHE A 89 -16.50 -3.49 -8.62
N ASP A 90 -16.70 -3.91 -9.86
CA ASP A 90 -17.91 -3.60 -10.62
C ASP A 90 -19.06 -4.48 -10.09
N GLY A 91 -20.08 -3.87 -9.48
CA GLY A 91 -21.18 -4.60 -8.87
C GLY A 91 -22.03 -5.42 -9.84
N GLY A 92 -21.89 -5.18 -11.14
CA GLY A 92 -22.59 -5.93 -12.20
C GLY A 92 -21.89 -7.20 -12.67
N LYS A 93 -20.71 -7.53 -12.13
CA LYS A 93 -19.88 -8.65 -12.61
C LYS A 93 -19.45 -9.57 -11.47
N PRO A 94 -19.20 -10.86 -11.76
CA PRO A 94 -18.60 -11.77 -10.78
C PRO A 94 -17.26 -11.23 -10.29
N ARG A 95 -17.03 -11.31 -8.97
CA ARG A 95 -15.77 -10.94 -8.36
C ARG A 95 -14.70 -11.98 -8.68
N GLN A 96 -13.45 -11.53 -8.95
CA GLN A 96 -12.34 -12.37 -9.35
C GLN A 96 -11.12 -12.23 -8.42
N GLY A 97 -11.38 -11.86 -7.18
CA GLY A 97 -10.36 -11.74 -6.14
C GLY A 97 -9.90 -10.31 -5.87
N THR A 98 -9.08 -10.18 -4.85
CA THR A 98 -8.56 -8.91 -4.36
C THR A 98 -7.03 -8.88 -4.48
N ILE A 99 -6.49 -7.75 -4.89
CA ILE A 99 -5.05 -7.48 -4.93
C ILE A 99 -4.75 -6.43 -3.86
N ILE A 100 -3.89 -6.75 -2.92
CA ILE A 100 -3.30 -5.79 -1.99
C ILE A 100 -1.92 -5.43 -2.53
N VAL A 101 -1.67 -4.16 -2.81
CA VAL A 101 -0.38 -3.71 -3.31
C VAL A 101 0.32 -2.81 -2.30
N GLN A 102 1.60 -3.05 -2.08
CA GLN A 102 2.44 -2.29 -1.15
C GLN A 102 3.77 -1.89 -1.81
N GLY A 103 4.20 -0.68 -1.52
CA GLY A 103 5.46 -0.11 -2.03
C GLY A 103 5.28 0.69 -3.32
N THR A 104 6.09 1.71 -3.47
CA THR A 104 5.96 2.73 -4.52
C THR A 104 6.01 2.14 -5.93
N ILE A 105 7.02 1.32 -6.23
CA ILE A 105 7.19 0.74 -7.57
C ILE A 105 6.13 -0.31 -7.87
N SER A 106 5.80 -1.17 -6.89
CA SER A 106 4.75 -2.18 -7.04
C SER A 106 3.42 -1.51 -7.36
N THR A 107 3.06 -0.47 -6.62
CA THR A 107 1.82 0.29 -6.84
C THR A 107 1.83 1.00 -8.21
N SER A 108 2.94 1.64 -8.57
CA SER A 108 3.08 2.27 -9.90
C SER A 108 2.89 1.26 -11.03
N ASN A 109 3.44 0.04 -10.90
CA ASN A 109 3.29 -1.00 -11.91
C ASN A 109 1.86 -1.54 -11.99
N VAL A 110 1.18 -1.71 -10.86
CA VAL A 110 -0.23 -2.13 -10.83
C VAL A 110 -1.12 -1.06 -11.46
N ILE A 111 -0.88 0.22 -11.17
CA ILE A 111 -1.63 1.34 -11.81
C ILE A 111 -1.40 1.34 -13.33
N LYS A 112 -0.18 1.13 -13.80
CA LYS A 112 0.12 1.02 -15.24
C LYS A 112 -0.56 -0.17 -15.91
N ALA A 113 -0.88 -1.23 -15.16
CA ALA A 113 -1.57 -2.41 -15.67
C ALA A 113 -3.10 -2.24 -15.73
N LEU A 114 -3.70 -1.20 -15.13
CA LEU A 114 -5.15 -0.98 -15.12
C LEU A 114 -5.79 -1.01 -16.51
N PRO A 115 -5.21 -0.40 -17.58
CA PRO A 115 -5.79 -0.48 -18.92
C PRO A 115 -5.89 -1.92 -19.44
N GLU A 116 -4.90 -2.76 -19.18
CA GLU A 116 -4.89 -4.16 -19.60
C GLU A 116 -5.89 -5.00 -18.78
N ILE A 117 -6.00 -4.75 -17.48
CA ILE A 117 -7.00 -5.36 -16.60
C ILE A 117 -8.40 -5.05 -17.13
N ASN A 118 -8.66 -3.79 -17.49
CA ASN A 118 -9.93 -3.35 -18.05
C ASN A 118 -10.22 -4.00 -19.40
N LYS A 119 -9.22 -4.05 -20.29
CA LYS A 119 -9.32 -4.68 -21.62
C LYS A 119 -9.69 -6.15 -21.54
N ARG A 120 -9.16 -6.87 -20.54
CA ARG A 120 -9.48 -8.26 -20.28
C ARG A 120 -10.82 -8.47 -19.57
N GLY A 121 -11.49 -7.41 -19.18
CA GLY A 121 -12.75 -7.49 -18.44
C GLY A 121 -12.65 -8.09 -17.05
N LEU A 122 -11.45 -8.07 -16.45
CA LEU A 122 -11.22 -8.62 -15.11
C LEU A 122 -11.89 -7.74 -14.05
N ASN A 123 -12.68 -8.35 -13.18
CA ASN A 123 -13.34 -7.69 -12.06
C ASN A 123 -12.61 -7.98 -10.74
N VAL A 124 -11.46 -7.33 -10.57
CA VAL A 124 -10.61 -7.45 -9.38
C VAL A 124 -10.66 -6.16 -8.58
N LYS A 125 -10.71 -6.29 -7.26
CA LYS A 125 -10.50 -5.18 -6.33
C LYS A 125 -9.01 -4.94 -6.15
N ILE A 126 -8.59 -3.68 -6.05
CA ILE A 126 -7.19 -3.32 -5.83
C ILE A 126 -7.11 -2.32 -4.68
N VAL A 127 -6.42 -2.70 -3.64
CA VAL A 127 -6.22 -1.93 -2.41
C VAL A 127 -4.75 -1.55 -2.28
N ALA A 128 -4.46 -0.28 -2.08
CA ALA A 128 -3.13 0.16 -1.67
C ALA A 128 -3.01 0.01 -0.14
N GLY A 129 -2.13 -0.87 0.32
CA GLY A 129 -1.80 -1.07 1.73
C GLY A 129 -0.55 -0.27 2.08
N VAL A 130 -0.72 0.96 2.53
CA VAL A 130 0.40 1.90 2.71
C VAL A 130 0.88 2.01 4.16
N SER A 131 0.09 1.59 5.13
CA SER A 131 0.47 1.44 6.55
C SER A 131 -0.52 0.54 7.27
N PRO A 132 -0.16 -0.72 7.59
CA PRO A 132 -1.04 -1.61 8.36
C PRO A 132 -1.42 -1.03 9.71
N GLU A 133 -0.49 -0.37 10.39
CA GLU A 133 -0.70 0.21 11.72
C GLU A 133 -1.74 1.33 11.67
N LEU A 134 -1.65 2.26 10.71
CA LEU A 134 -2.65 3.32 10.55
C LEU A 134 -4.01 2.77 10.12
N PHE A 135 -4.04 1.69 9.33
CA PHE A 135 -5.29 1.07 8.89
C PHE A 135 -6.03 0.41 10.05
N ARG A 136 -5.33 -0.29 10.94
CA ARG A 136 -5.92 -0.90 12.15
C ARG A 136 -6.52 0.12 13.12
N LEU A 137 -6.07 1.37 13.09
CA LEU A 137 -6.63 2.45 13.91
C LEU A 137 -7.94 3.03 13.36
N GLN A 138 -8.34 2.67 12.15
CA GLN A 138 -9.59 3.16 11.58
C GLN A 138 -10.78 2.45 12.20
N ASP A 139 -11.96 3.10 12.14
CA ASP A 139 -13.21 2.47 12.54
C ASP A 139 -13.54 1.24 11.64
N GLN A 140 -14.34 0.33 12.18
CA GLN A 140 -14.70 -0.90 11.49
C GLN A 140 -15.41 -0.62 10.15
N ALA A 141 -16.21 0.43 10.08
CA ALA A 141 -16.94 0.79 8.85
C ALA A 141 -15.96 1.17 7.72
N TYR A 142 -14.88 1.88 8.04
CA TYR A 142 -13.83 2.18 7.08
C TYR A 142 -13.07 0.93 6.66
N GLN A 143 -12.68 0.09 7.64
CA GLN A 143 -11.96 -1.15 7.35
C GLN A 143 -12.79 -2.07 6.44
N ASP A 144 -14.07 -2.26 6.75
CA ASP A 144 -14.99 -3.09 5.95
C ASP A 144 -15.25 -2.50 4.55
N ARG A 145 -15.24 -1.18 4.41
CA ARG A 145 -15.35 -0.55 3.09
C ARG A 145 -14.13 -0.82 2.21
N ILE A 146 -12.94 -0.76 2.79
CA ILE A 146 -11.69 -0.90 2.04
C ILE A 146 -11.37 -2.39 1.80
N LEU A 147 -11.33 -3.18 2.87
CA LEU A 147 -10.86 -4.56 2.85
C LEU A 147 -11.64 -5.40 3.88
N PRO A 148 -12.91 -5.74 3.58
CA PRO A 148 -13.67 -6.64 4.44
C PRO A 148 -12.98 -8.02 4.52
N MET A 149 -13.23 -8.76 5.59
CA MET A 149 -12.58 -10.04 5.86
C MET A 149 -12.70 -11.04 4.69
N ALA A 150 -13.83 -11.06 4.01
CA ALA A 150 -14.02 -11.93 2.84
C ALA A 150 -13.07 -11.59 1.68
N ASP A 151 -12.87 -10.28 1.42
CA ASP A 151 -11.95 -9.80 0.38
C ASP A 151 -10.48 -10.00 0.80
N PHE A 152 -10.19 -9.91 2.12
CA PHE A 152 -8.86 -10.18 2.66
C PHE A 152 -8.46 -11.65 2.50
N ILE A 153 -9.35 -12.59 2.83
CA ILE A 153 -9.10 -14.03 2.70
C ILE A 153 -8.89 -14.41 1.22
N ASP A 154 -9.62 -13.79 0.29
CA ASP A 154 -9.48 -13.99 -1.17
C ASP A 154 -8.53 -12.96 -1.79
N SER A 155 -7.42 -12.68 -1.13
CA SER A 155 -6.47 -11.69 -1.61
C SER A 155 -5.12 -12.28 -2.01
N THR A 156 -4.49 -11.57 -2.96
CA THR A 156 -3.08 -11.77 -3.35
C THR A 156 -2.31 -10.48 -3.08
N VAL A 157 -1.16 -10.61 -2.43
CA VAL A 157 -0.28 -9.47 -2.14
C VAL A 157 0.77 -9.30 -3.22
N ILE A 158 0.90 -8.07 -3.73
CA ILE A 158 1.98 -7.65 -4.62
C ILE A 158 2.85 -6.65 -3.87
N THR A 159 4.06 -7.06 -3.55
CA THR A 159 5.05 -6.22 -2.88
C THR A 159 6.44 -6.54 -3.39
N ASN A 160 7.34 -5.57 -3.35
CA ASN A 160 8.77 -5.77 -3.54
C ASN A 160 9.53 -5.90 -2.21
N MET A 161 8.80 -5.89 -1.11
CA MET A 161 9.31 -6.09 0.24
C MET A 161 9.45 -7.58 0.57
N SER A 162 10.06 -7.87 1.71
CA SER A 162 10.02 -9.22 2.28
C SER A 162 8.57 -9.67 2.49
N ARG A 163 8.28 -10.94 2.19
CA ARG A 163 6.97 -11.53 2.47
C ARG A 163 6.51 -11.32 3.92
N ARG A 164 7.44 -11.28 4.88
CA ARG A 164 7.16 -11.02 6.29
C ARG A 164 6.59 -9.62 6.56
N ALA A 165 6.87 -8.64 5.70
CA ALA A 165 6.33 -7.29 5.82
C ALA A 165 4.81 -7.20 5.63
N MET A 166 4.14 -8.33 5.37
CA MET A 166 2.71 -8.42 5.06
C MET A 166 1.97 -9.43 5.95
N TYR A 167 2.60 -9.92 7.03
CA TYR A 167 1.99 -10.94 7.87
C TYR A 167 1.14 -10.38 9.03
N ASP A 168 1.11 -9.06 9.22
CA ASP A 168 0.36 -8.42 10.30
C ASP A 168 -0.96 -7.81 9.85
#